data_3c459dcd71cd18c4cd8cb5d74b6e3d2a
#
_entry.id   3c459dcd71cd18c4cd8cb5d74b6e3d2a
#
_cell.length_a   1.000
_cell.length_b   1.000
_cell.length_c   1.000
_cell.angle_alpha   90.00
_cell.angle_beta   90.00
_cell.angle_gamma   90.00
#
_symmetry.space_group_name_H-M   'P 1'
#
loop_
_entity.id
_entity.type
_entity.pdbx_description
1 polymer ?
#
loop_
_entity_poly.entity_id
_entity_poly.type
_entity_poly.pdbx_seq_one_letter_code
_entity_poly.pdbx_strand_id
1 'polypeptide(L)'
;MELLRLLANSDNPLESARKMLAPACMNKLNEHIINCSDCKTCKNSKKVLAKGNPDANILIIAGNATGKEDVNDFFQELLDYSEIDKNDIFIIHSVSCICTRNNRGKEVERLSSTNESTNCKYFLDYVLQFVRPRIIVSMGATALNQYMPDSALNKNIGKTVKFNGIPAIITYSANDLFLLADILEEKDLQEQTDSVISALNKAQEYINNKRK
;
A
#
# COMPACT_ATOMS: atom_id res chain seq x y z
N MET A 1 -16.92 -30.32 5.16
CA MET A 1 -16.14 -31.59 5.25
C MET A 1 -14.81 -31.50 4.50
N GLU A 2 -14.74 -30.88 3.32
CA GLU A 2 -13.51 -30.73 2.53
C GLU A 2 -12.42 -29.88 3.23
N LEU A 3 -12.78 -28.78 3.87
CA LEU A 3 -11.90 -27.93 4.65
C LEU A 3 -11.16 -28.72 5.76
N LEU A 4 -11.89 -29.52 6.52
CA LEU A 4 -11.30 -30.32 7.61
C LEU A 4 -10.33 -31.40 7.10
N ARG A 5 -10.60 -31.97 5.92
CA ARG A 5 -9.68 -32.95 5.28
C ARG A 5 -8.39 -32.29 4.78
N LEU A 6 -8.50 -31.09 4.18
CA LEU A 6 -7.32 -30.32 3.74
C LEU A 6 -6.45 -29.89 4.91
N LEU A 7 -7.07 -29.45 6.03
CA LEU A 7 -6.34 -29.06 7.24
C LEU A 7 -5.69 -30.26 7.92
N ALA A 8 -6.35 -31.42 7.95
CA ALA A 8 -5.82 -32.64 8.58
C ALA A 8 -4.60 -33.23 7.84
N ASN A 9 -4.47 -32.96 6.53
CA ASN A 9 -3.36 -33.44 5.69
C ASN A 9 -2.27 -32.38 5.45
N SER A 10 -2.32 -31.26 6.14
CA SER A 10 -1.37 -30.16 5.96
C SER A 10 -0.27 -30.20 7.01
N ASP A 11 0.99 -30.01 6.61
CA ASP A 11 2.13 -29.86 7.52
C ASP A 11 1.98 -28.61 8.43
N ASN A 12 1.22 -27.60 8.00
CA ASN A 12 0.88 -26.42 8.76
C ASN A 12 -0.61 -26.06 8.62
N PRO A 13 -1.50 -26.68 9.42
CA PRO A 13 -2.95 -26.50 9.32
C PRO A 13 -3.41 -25.05 9.48
N LEU A 14 -2.78 -24.26 10.37
CA LEU A 14 -3.13 -22.87 10.61
C LEU A 14 -2.82 -21.98 9.40
N GLU A 15 -1.68 -22.19 8.76
CA GLU A 15 -1.29 -21.44 7.56
C GLU A 15 -2.19 -21.81 6.36
N SER A 16 -2.53 -23.09 6.22
CA SER A 16 -3.47 -23.56 5.20
C SER A 16 -4.86 -22.95 5.39
N ALA A 17 -5.36 -22.90 6.63
CA ALA A 17 -6.62 -22.24 6.95
C ALA A 17 -6.59 -20.75 6.61
N ARG A 18 -5.50 -20.06 6.97
CA ARG A 18 -5.31 -18.64 6.65
C ARG A 18 -5.42 -18.40 5.14
N LYS A 19 -4.67 -19.16 4.34
CA LYS A 19 -4.66 -19.03 2.87
C LYS A 19 -6.05 -19.24 2.26
N MET A 20 -6.80 -20.18 2.77
CA MET A 20 -8.18 -20.45 2.31
C MET A 20 -9.15 -19.32 2.67
N LEU A 21 -8.94 -18.63 3.81
CA LEU A 21 -9.79 -17.56 4.27
C LEU A 21 -9.37 -16.18 3.72
N ALA A 22 -8.14 -16.04 3.24
CA ALA A 22 -7.59 -14.75 2.81
C ALA A 22 -8.45 -14.03 1.74
N PRO A 23 -9.02 -14.68 0.70
CA PRO A 23 -9.94 -14.02 -0.23
C PRO A 23 -11.20 -13.48 0.43
N ALA A 24 -11.78 -14.21 1.38
CA ALA A 24 -12.96 -13.75 2.13
C ALA A 24 -12.60 -12.54 3.04
N CYS A 25 -11.42 -12.54 3.65
CA CYS A 25 -10.90 -11.42 4.42
C CYS A 25 -10.71 -10.17 3.56
N MET A 26 -10.19 -10.32 2.33
CA MET A 26 -10.05 -9.22 1.37
C MET A 26 -11.42 -8.64 0.97
N ASN A 27 -12.40 -9.48 0.66
CA ASN A 27 -13.75 -9.04 0.35
C ASN A 27 -14.36 -8.26 1.52
N LYS A 28 -14.21 -8.77 2.75
CA LYS A 28 -14.69 -8.10 3.96
C LYS A 28 -14.01 -6.77 4.21
N LEU A 29 -12.70 -6.69 4.00
CA LEU A 29 -11.96 -5.43 4.05
C LEU A 29 -12.55 -4.41 3.08
N ASN A 30 -12.75 -4.80 1.82
CA ASN A 30 -13.27 -3.91 0.78
C ASN A 30 -14.71 -3.47 1.06
N GLU A 31 -15.57 -4.35 1.60
CA GLU A 31 -16.90 -3.96 2.11
C GLU A 31 -16.78 -2.89 3.21
N HIS A 32 -15.86 -3.04 4.15
CA HIS A 32 -15.65 -2.06 5.21
C HIS A 32 -15.10 -0.73 4.66
N ILE A 33 -14.19 -0.75 3.68
CA ILE A 33 -13.71 0.46 3.00
C ILE A 33 -14.87 1.20 2.32
N ILE A 34 -15.72 0.48 1.57
CA ILE A 34 -16.88 1.07 0.86
C ILE A 34 -17.81 1.74 1.85
N ASN A 35 -18.13 1.07 2.96
CA ASN A 35 -19.13 1.51 3.94
C ASN A 35 -18.52 2.37 5.06
N CYS A 36 -17.22 2.69 5.01
CA CYS A 36 -16.55 3.46 6.05
C CYS A 36 -17.16 4.86 6.21
N SER A 37 -17.41 5.24 7.46
CA SER A 37 -17.98 6.55 7.85
C SER A 37 -17.22 7.21 9.03
N ASP A 38 -16.00 6.78 9.31
CA ASP A 38 -15.24 7.13 10.52
C ASP A 38 -14.69 8.57 10.52
N CYS A 39 -14.71 9.25 9.39
CA CYS A 39 -14.35 10.65 9.30
C CYS A 39 -15.30 11.42 8.37
N LYS A 40 -15.28 12.76 8.47
CA LYS A 40 -16.16 13.62 7.64
C LYS A 40 -15.91 13.41 6.14
N THR A 41 -14.66 13.17 5.75
CA THR A 41 -14.25 12.96 4.35
C THR A 41 -14.85 11.67 3.79
N CYS A 42 -14.94 10.59 4.59
CA CYS A 42 -15.45 9.30 4.13
C CYS A 42 -16.87 9.33 3.57
N LYS A 43 -17.74 10.18 4.12
CA LYS A 43 -19.17 10.13 3.81
C LYS A 43 -19.50 10.38 2.34
N ASN A 44 -18.73 11.24 1.67
CA ASN A 44 -18.98 11.66 0.29
C ASN A 44 -17.81 11.38 -0.68
N SER A 45 -16.73 10.77 -0.19
CA SER A 45 -15.55 10.51 -1.02
C SER A 45 -15.69 9.23 -1.83
N LYS A 46 -15.16 9.22 -3.04
CA LYS A 46 -14.87 7.98 -3.75
C LYS A 46 -13.86 7.16 -2.97
N LYS A 47 -13.99 5.85 -3.01
CA LYS A 47 -13.13 4.89 -2.32
C LYS A 47 -12.26 4.16 -3.33
N VAL A 48 -11.00 3.95 -3.00
CA VAL A 48 -10.09 3.07 -3.74
C VAL A 48 -9.89 1.82 -2.91
N LEU A 49 -10.24 0.68 -3.48
CA LEU A 49 -10.24 -0.61 -2.81
C LEU A 49 -8.84 -1.23 -2.78
N ALA A 50 -8.60 -2.09 -1.80
CA ALA A 50 -7.43 -2.94 -1.79
C ALA A 50 -7.52 -3.97 -2.91
N LYS A 51 -6.37 -4.31 -3.51
CA LYS A 51 -6.28 -5.24 -4.65
C LYS A 51 -5.02 -6.09 -4.61
N GLY A 52 -4.99 -7.15 -5.40
CA GLY A 52 -3.85 -8.06 -5.53
C GLY A 52 -4.09 -9.40 -4.86
N ASN A 53 -3.01 -10.14 -4.62
CA ASN A 53 -3.08 -11.49 -4.06
C ASN A 53 -3.21 -11.42 -2.52
N PRO A 54 -4.31 -11.91 -1.93
CA PRO A 54 -4.47 -11.90 -0.48
C PRO A 54 -3.51 -12.86 0.27
N ASP A 55 -2.74 -13.67 -0.44
CA ASP A 55 -1.65 -14.51 0.09
C ASP A 55 -0.25 -14.03 -0.36
N ALA A 56 -0.12 -12.75 -0.70
CA ALA A 56 1.11 -12.16 -1.18
C ALA A 56 2.22 -12.12 -0.13
N ASN A 57 3.46 -12.27 -0.56
CA ASN A 57 4.63 -12.05 0.29
C ASN A 57 5.02 -10.57 0.40
N ILE A 58 4.62 -9.73 -0.57
CA ILE A 58 4.94 -8.30 -0.63
C ILE A 58 3.67 -7.49 -0.44
N LEU A 59 3.65 -6.62 0.56
CA LEU A 59 2.59 -5.61 0.74
C LEU A 59 3.08 -4.26 0.27
N ILE A 60 2.37 -3.65 -0.67
CA ILE A 60 2.59 -2.26 -1.07
C ILE A 60 1.56 -1.39 -0.36
N ILE A 61 2.05 -0.50 0.51
CA ILE A 61 1.23 0.56 1.11
C ILE A 61 1.44 1.80 0.23
N ALA A 62 0.57 1.97 -0.76
CA ALA A 62 0.55 3.13 -1.62
C ALA A 62 0.06 4.35 -0.83
N GLY A 63 0.63 5.52 -1.05
CA GLY A 63 0.28 6.74 -0.32
C GLY A 63 -1.22 7.07 -0.26
N ASN A 64 -1.61 8.31 -0.46
CA ASN A 64 -3.02 8.68 -0.52
C ASN A 64 -3.69 8.14 -1.78
N ALA A 65 -4.93 7.69 -1.68
CA ALA A 65 -5.74 7.39 -2.84
C ALA A 65 -6.01 8.65 -3.68
N THR A 66 -6.02 8.50 -5.00
CA THR A 66 -6.30 9.57 -5.96
C THR A 66 -7.29 9.09 -7.01
N GLY A 67 -8.10 10.01 -7.53
CA GLY A 67 -8.96 9.79 -8.69
C GLY A 67 -8.32 10.21 -10.01
N LYS A 68 -7.07 10.67 -9.99
CA LYS A 68 -6.33 11.06 -11.18
C LYS A 68 -5.87 9.79 -11.91
N GLU A 69 -6.36 9.64 -13.13
CA GLU A 69 -6.10 8.45 -13.96
C GLU A 69 -4.63 8.34 -14.33
N ASP A 70 -4.03 9.46 -14.76
CA ASP A 70 -2.61 9.58 -15.09
C ASP A 70 -1.67 9.20 -13.95
N VAL A 71 -1.99 9.54 -12.69
CA VAL A 71 -1.20 9.08 -11.52
C VAL A 71 -1.33 7.57 -11.30
N ASN A 72 -2.54 7.03 -11.54
CA ASN A 72 -2.77 5.59 -11.40
C ASN A 72 -2.06 4.81 -12.51
N ASP A 73 -2.06 5.32 -13.73
CA ASP A 73 -1.35 4.75 -14.87
C ASP A 73 0.16 4.79 -14.64
N PHE A 74 0.69 5.92 -14.18
CA PHE A 74 2.10 6.04 -13.81
C PHE A 74 2.49 5.06 -12.69
N PHE A 75 1.63 4.85 -11.68
CA PHE A 75 1.88 3.83 -10.66
C PHE A 75 1.94 2.43 -11.27
N GLN A 76 1.08 2.14 -12.25
CA GLN A 76 1.11 0.86 -12.95
C GLN A 76 2.39 0.70 -13.78
N GLU A 77 2.84 1.76 -14.45
CA GLU A 77 4.12 1.77 -15.17
C GLU A 77 5.31 1.50 -14.25
N LEU A 78 5.36 2.10 -13.05
CA LEU A 78 6.41 1.81 -12.07
C LEU A 78 6.46 0.33 -11.69
N LEU A 79 5.29 -0.33 -11.57
CA LEU A 79 5.23 -1.77 -11.32
C LEU A 79 5.70 -2.56 -12.56
N ASP A 80 5.40 -2.08 -13.77
CA ASP A 80 5.76 -2.74 -15.03
C ASP A 80 7.26 -2.64 -15.34
N TYR A 81 7.89 -1.53 -14.97
CA TYR A 81 9.34 -1.32 -15.10
C TYR A 81 10.16 -2.00 -14.00
N SER A 82 9.52 -2.42 -12.91
CA SER A 82 10.19 -3.16 -11.83
C SER A 82 10.21 -4.66 -12.10
N GLU A 83 11.10 -5.38 -11.41
CA GLU A 83 11.18 -6.85 -11.45
C GLU A 83 10.19 -7.54 -10.49
N ILE A 84 9.23 -6.77 -9.95
CA ILE A 84 8.30 -7.30 -8.94
C ILE A 84 7.29 -8.27 -9.57
N ASP A 85 7.10 -9.43 -8.94
CA ASP A 85 6.07 -10.36 -9.37
C ASP A 85 4.68 -9.82 -8.97
N LYS A 86 3.92 -9.35 -9.97
CA LYS A 86 2.57 -8.82 -9.76
C LYS A 86 1.57 -9.84 -9.18
N ASN A 87 1.87 -11.13 -9.27
CA ASN A 87 1.06 -12.18 -8.66
C ASN A 87 1.39 -12.37 -7.17
N ASP A 88 2.51 -11.81 -6.68
CA ASP A 88 2.96 -11.91 -5.29
C ASP A 88 2.90 -10.57 -4.54
N ILE A 89 2.06 -9.65 -4.99
CA ILE A 89 1.82 -8.37 -4.33
C ILE A 89 0.38 -8.22 -3.86
N PHE A 90 0.21 -7.52 -2.74
CA PHE A 90 -1.06 -6.96 -2.27
C PHE A 90 -0.90 -5.46 -2.13
N ILE A 91 -1.87 -4.69 -2.62
CA ILE A 91 -1.81 -3.22 -2.64
C ILE A 91 -2.97 -2.65 -1.84
N ILE A 92 -2.66 -1.74 -0.93
CA ILE A 92 -3.64 -0.92 -0.22
C ILE A 92 -3.13 0.52 -0.11
N HIS A 93 -4.03 1.50 -0.19
CA HIS A 93 -3.67 2.88 0.10
C HIS A 93 -3.64 3.15 1.61
N SER A 94 -2.70 3.99 2.07
CA SER A 94 -2.64 4.45 3.46
C SER A 94 -3.91 5.19 3.86
N VAL A 95 -4.53 5.92 2.92
CA VAL A 95 -5.87 6.48 3.04
C VAL A 95 -6.65 6.11 1.79
N SER A 96 -7.66 5.25 1.95
CA SER A 96 -8.46 4.69 0.85
C SER A 96 -9.53 5.66 0.31
N CYS A 97 -9.75 6.79 0.97
CA CYS A 97 -10.66 7.84 0.51
C CYS A 97 -9.92 8.87 -0.34
N ILE A 98 -10.49 9.28 -1.47
CA ILE A 98 -10.02 10.43 -2.22
C ILE A 98 -10.39 11.69 -1.44
N CYS A 99 -9.41 12.29 -0.76
CA CYS A 99 -9.63 13.47 0.05
C CYS A 99 -9.77 14.72 -0.83
N THR A 100 -10.83 15.49 -0.63
CA THR A 100 -11.08 16.72 -1.39
C THR A 100 -11.22 17.92 -0.47
N ARG A 101 -11.12 19.12 -1.05
CA ARG A 101 -11.50 20.38 -0.43
C ARG A 101 -12.26 21.24 -1.43
N ASN A 102 -13.16 22.05 -0.94
CA ASN A 102 -13.79 23.07 -1.78
C ASN A 102 -12.79 24.22 -2.02
N ASN A 103 -12.52 24.50 -3.28
CA ASN A 103 -11.73 25.64 -3.69
C ASN A 103 -12.57 26.50 -4.67
N ARG A 104 -13.15 27.59 -4.18
CA ARG A 104 -14.00 28.54 -4.95
C ARG A 104 -15.13 27.84 -5.71
N GLY A 105 -15.84 26.92 -5.05
CA GLY A 105 -16.99 26.20 -5.63
C GLY A 105 -16.60 24.93 -6.43
N LYS A 106 -15.32 24.62 -6.58
CA LYS A 106 -14.83 23.37 -7.20
C LYS A 106 -14.23 22.45 -6.15
N GLU A 107 -14.54 21.17 -6.22
CA GLU A 107 -13.83 20.15 -5.43
C GLU A 107 -12.47 19.87 -6.07
N VAL A 108 -11.41 20.01 -5.29
CA VAL A 108 -10.04 19.68 -5.69
C VAL A 108 -9.45 18.66 -4.71
N GLU A 109 -8.69 17.71 -5.23
CA GLU A 109 -7.99 16.73 -4.41
C GLU A 109 -6.93 17.39 -3.53
N ARG A 110 -6.73 16.81 -2.37
CA ARG A 110 -5.70 17.19 -1.39
C ARG A 110 -5.12 15.97 -0.70
N LEU A 111 -3.99 16.11 -0.09
CA LEU A 111 -3.46 15.12 0.84
C LEU A 111 -4.39 14.95 2.05
N SER A 112 -4.40 13.75 2.61
CA SER A 112 -5.12 13.47 3.85
C SER A 112 -4.52 14.26 5.02
N SER A 113 -5.37 14.60 5.99
CA SER A 113 -4.93 15.09 7.30
C SER A 113 -4.40 13.94 8.16
N THR A 114 -3.67 14.28 9.23
CA THR A 114 -3.20 13.30 10.21
C THR A 114 -4.37 12.49 10.81
N ASN A 115 -5.50 13.15 11.13
CA ASN A 115 -6.67 12.45 11.67
C ASN A 115 -7.27 11.46 10.67
N GLU A 116 -7.35 11.81 9.38
CA GLU A 116 -7.83 10.91 8.33
C GLU A 116 -6.89 9.71 8.16
N SER A 117 -5.59 9.94 8.17
CA SER A 117 -4.57 8.90 8.11
C SER A 117 -4.65 7.97 9.32
N THR A 118 -4.76 8.52 10.54
CA THR A 118 -4.89 7.74 11.77
C THR A 118 -6.16 6.89 11.77
N ASN A 119 -7.28 7.46 11.32
CA ASN A 119 -8.54 6.71 11.22
C ASN A 119 -8.48 5.57 10.20
N CYS A 120 -7.70 5.69 9.12
CA CYS A 120 -7.55 4.64 8.13
C CYS A 120 -6.54 3.54 8.54
N LYS A 121 -5.72 3.77 9.57
CA LYS A 121 -4.66 2.83 9.97
C LYS A 121 -5.17 1.43 10.29
N TYR A 122 -6.37 1.30 10.87
CA TYR A 122 -6.92 0.00 11.23
C TYR A 122 -7.13 -0.92 10.01
N PHE A 123 -7.38 -0.37 8.81
CA PHE A 123 -7.43 -1.17 7.59
C PHE A 123 -6.08 -1.82 7.28
N LEU A 124 -4.97 -1.06 7.47
CA LEU A 124 -3.64 -1.60 7.29
C LEU A 124 -3.32 -2.66 8.34
N ASP A 125 -3.66 -2.40 9.60
CA ASP A 125 -3.44 -3.35 10.69
C ASP A 125 -4.24 -4.66 10.44
N TYR A 126 -5.44 -4.56 9.87
CA TYR A 126 -6.21 -5.74 9.47
C TYR A 126 -5.55 -6.49 8.29
N VAL A 127 -5.05 -5.76 7.27
CA VAL A 127 -4.31 -6.36 6.15
C VAL A 127 -3.09 -7.13 6.64
N LEU A 128 -2.31 -6.56 7.56
CA LEU A 128 -1.13 -7.23 8.12
C LEU A 128 -1.47 -8.56 8.81
N GLN A 129 -2.68 -8.71 9.35
CA GLN A 129 -3.11 -9.93 10.03
C GLN A 129 -3.46 -11.05 9.06
N PHE A 130 -4.12 -10.77 7.92
CA PHE A 130 -4.54 -11.83 7.00
C PHE A 130 -3.56 -12.06 5.85
N VAL A 131 -2.94 -11.02 5.28
CA VAL A 131 -1.91 -11.15 4.23
C VAL A 131 -0.62 -11.74 4.82
N ARG A 132 -0.20 -11.25 5.99
CA ARG A 132 1.06 -11.63 6.64
C ARG A 132 2.26 -11.48 5.70
N PRO A 133 2.49 -10.32 5.13
CA PRO A 133 3.55 -10.11 4.18
C PRO A 133 4.92 -10.34 4.83
N ARG A 134 5.88 -10.79 4.07
CA ARG A 134 7.27 -10.94 4.52
C ARG A 134 8.05 -9.64 4.43
N ILE A 135 7.60 -8.74 3.56
CA ILE A 135 8.19 -7.42 3.38
C ILE A 135 7.12 -6.41 2.95
N ILE A 136 7.32 -5.16 3.32
CA ILE A 136 6.47 -4.03 2.98
C ILE A 136 7.24 -3.07 2.09
N VAL A 137 6.60 -2.51 1.06
CA VAL A 137 7.05 -1.30 0.36
C VAL A 137 6.12 -0.18 0.79
N SER A 138 6.66 0.77 1.56
CA SER A 138 5.91 1.91 2.11
C SER A 138 6.15 3.14 1.25
N MET A 139 5.13 3.59 0.53
CA MET A 139 5.22 4.63 -0.47
C MET A 139 4.64 5.95 0.05
N GLY A 140 5.51 6.97 0.17
CA GLY A 140 5.14 8.33 0.55
C GLY A 140 5.05 8.59 2.06
N ALA A 141 4.96 9.87 2.40
CA ALA A 141 5.00 10.34 3.79
C ALA A 141 3.82 9.84 4.63
N THR A 142 2.61 9.72 4.04
CA THR A 142 1.41 9.29 4.76
C THR A 142 1.55 7.83 5.21
N ALA A 143 2.06 6.96 4.34
CA ALA A 143 2.30 5.56 4.67
C ALA A 143 3.39 5.41 5.76
N LEU A 144 4.48 6.16 5.64
CA LEU A 144 5.55 6.18 6.63
C LEU A 144 5.04 6.61 8.02
N ASN A 145 4.30 7.72 8.07
CA ASN A 145 3.88 8.32 9.34
C ASN A 145 2.80 7.53 10.09
N GLN A 146 2.11 6.60 9.43
CA GLN A 146 1.20 5.68 10.14
C GLN A 146 1.92 4.69 11.06
N TYR A 147 3.19 4.40 10.81
CA TYR A 147 4.02 3.50 11.62
C TYR A 147 5.20 4.18 12.29
N MET A 148 5.64 5.30 11.75
CA MET A 148 6.73 6.13 12.30
C MET A 148 6.29 7.60 12.34
N PRO A 149 5.44 7.99 13.31
CA PRO A 149 4.95 9.36 13.44
C PRO A 149 6.10 10.38 13.42
N ASP A 150 5.84 11.54 12.84
CA ASP A 150 6.78 12.68 12.73
C ASP A 150 8.09 12.39 11.97
N SER A 151 8.14 11.27 11.24
CA SER A 151 9.30 10.92 10.43
C SER A 151 9.28 11.66 9.10
N ALA A 152 10.39 12.33 8.79
CA ALA A 152 10.56 12.99 7.49
C ALA A 152 10.84 11.95 6.39
N LEU A 153 10.05 11.98 5.31
CA LEU A 153 10.15 11.03 4.20
C LEU A 153 11.56 11.04 3.58
N ASN A 154 12.07 12.22 3.22
CA ASN A 154 13.36 12.40 2.56
C ASN A 154 14.55 11.83 3.35
N LYS A 155 14.46 11.78 4.68
CA LYS A 155 15.50 11.17 5.54
C LYS A 155 15.42 9.65 5.57
N ASN A 156 14.36 9.06 5.07
CA ASN A 156 14.09 7.63 5.17
C ASN A 156 14.04 6.91 3.81
N ILE A 157 14.01 7.63 2.70
CA ILE A 157 14.02 7.05 1.35
C ILE A 157 15.17 6.04 1.20
N GLY A 158 14.85 4.87 0.64
CA GLY A 158 15.78 3.76 0.40
C GLY A 158 16.17 2.95 1.64
N LYS A 159 15.79 3.41 2.85
CA LYS A 159 16.04 2.66 4.08
C LYS A 159 15.04 1.54 4.28
N THR A 160 15.51 0.50 4.97
CA THR A 160 14.66 -0.58 5.49
C THR A 160 14.47 -0.37 6.98
N VAL A 161 13.24 -0.18 7.40
CA VAL A 161 12.80 -0.05 8.80
C VAL A 161 11.91 -1.23 9.17
N LYS A 162 11.29 -1.21 10.36
CA LYS A 162 10.32 -2.25 10.75
C LYS A 162 8.96 -1.63 11.05
N PHE A 163 7.92 -2.15 10.40
CA PHE A 163 6.52 -1.88 10.71
C PHE A 163 5.92 -3.11 11.40
N ASN A 164 5.56 -2.99 12.67
CA ASN A 164 5.08 -4.13 13.47
C ASN A 164 5.98 -5.38 13.38
N GLY A 165 7.31 -5.18 13.33
CA GLY A 165 8.29 -6.26 13.21
C GLY A 165 8.59 -6.73 11.77
N ILE A 166 7.80 -6.33 10.78
CA ILE A 166 7.97 -6.67 9.37
C ILE A 166 8.93 -5.66 8.72
N PRO A 167 9.96 -6.08 7.96
CA PRO A 167 10.83 -5.16 7.23
C PRO A 167 10.01 -4.35 6.22
N ALA A 168 10.26 -3.03 6.19
CA ALA A 168 9.56 -2.09 5.32
C ALA A 168 10.58 -1.19 4.62
N ILE A 169 10.59 -1.19 3.29
CA ILE A 169 11.41 -0.31 2.46
C ILE A 169 10.63 0.96 2.21
N ILE A 170 11.23 2.10 2.50
CA ILE A 170 10.60 3.42 2.36
C ILE A 170 10.96 4.03 1.01
N THR A 171 9.94 4.52 0.29
CA THR A 171 10.14 5.19 -1.00
C THR A 171 9.10 6.28 -1.26
N TYR A 172 9.22 7.02 -2.36
CA TYR A 172 8.22 7.98 -2.81
C TYR A 172 6.93 7.28 -3.24
N SER A 173 5.78 7.97 -3.18
CA SER A 173 4.56 7.50 -3.83
C SER A 173 4.50 8.00 -5.28
N ALA A 174 3.73 7.32 -6.12
CA ALA A 174 3.47 7.77 -7.49
C ALA A 174 2.90 9.20 -7.52
N ASN A 175 2.02 9.53 -6.55
CA ASN A 175 1.45 10.87 -6.44
C ASN A 175 2.51 11.93 -6.05
N ASP A 176 3.48 11.58 -5.20
CA ASP A 176 4.58 12.49 -4.86
C ASP A 176 5.42 12.79 -6.12
N LEU A 177 5.82 11.77 -6.88
CA LEU A 177 6.60 11.92 -8.12
C LEU A 177 5.82 12.71 -9.16
N PHE A 178 4.55 12.43 -9.33
CA PHE A 178 3.69 13.15 -10.28
C PHE A 178 3.58 14.65 -9.96
N LEU A 179 3.49 15.00 -8.67
CA LEU A 179 3.48 16.40 -8.23
C LEU A 179 4.84 17.08 -8.38
N LEU A 180 5.92 16.33 -8.29
CA LEU A 180 7.29 16.82 -8.41
C LEU A 180 7.71 16.98 -9.89
N ALA A 181 7.04 16.31 -10.83
CA ALA A 181 7.35 16.37 -12.25
C ALA A 181 7.27 17.80 -12.84
N ASP A 182 6.40 18.65 -12.27
CA ASP A 182 6.27 20.06 -12.69
C ASP A 182 7.31 21.00 -12.04
N ILE A 183 8.10 20.51 -11.06
CA ILE A 183 8.95 21.35 -10.21
C ILE A 183 10.43 20.98 -10.34
N LEU A 184 10.73 19.68 -10.53
CA LEU A 184 12.09 19.15 -10.58
C LEU A 184 12.65 19.19 -12.01
N GLU A 185 13.97 19.27 -12.11
CA GLU A 185 14.67 18.97 -13.35
C GLU A 185 14.47 17.49 -13.72
N GLU A 186 14.46 17.19 -15.01
CA GLU A 186 14.24 15.83 -15.53
C GLU A 186 15.18 14.79 -14.89
N LYS A 187 16.44 15.15 -14.70
CA LYS A 187 17.42 14.29 -14.06
C LYS A 187 17.05 13.92 -12.62
N ASP A 188 16.63 14.90 -11.83
CA ASP A 188 16.29 14.70 -10.42
C ASP A 188 14.99 13.87 -10.30
N LEU A 189 14.04 14.10 -11.20
CA LEU A 189 12.82 13.29 -11.28
C LEU A 189 13.14 11.84 -11.65
N GLN A 190 14.06 11.62 -12.60
CA GLN A 190 14.50 10.29 -12.99
C GLN A 190 15.17 9.56 -11.82
N GLU A 191 16.07 10.22 -11.08
CA GLU A 191 16.73 9.63 -9.90
C GLU A 191 15.70 9.21 -8.82
N GLN A 192 14.65 10.01 -8.61
CA GLN A 192 13.60 9.66 -7.67
C GLN A 192 12.73 8.50 -8.17
N THR A 193 12.43 8.47 -9.46
CA THR A 193 11.70 7.37 -10.11
C THR A 193 12.49 6.07 -10.00
N ASP A 194 13.78 6.09 -10.30
CA ASP A 194 14.69 4.94 -10.16
C ASP A 194 14.77 4.45 -8.72
N SER A 195 14.69 5.36 -7.75
CA SER A 195 14.62 5.02 -6.32
C SER A 195 13.36 4.19 -6.00
N VAL A 196 12.21 4.51 -6.60
CA VAL A 196 10.98 3.72 -6.42
C VAL A 196 11.13 2.33 -7.05
N ILE A 197 11.61 2.25 -8.29
CA ILE A 197 11.86 0.97 -8.98
C ILE A 197 12.85 0.12 -8.18
N SER A 198 13.93 0.73 -7.69
CA SER A 198 14.91 0.05 -6.83
C SER A 198 14.30 -0.50 -5.53
N ALA A 199 13.36 0.23 -4.92
CA ALA A 199 12.67 -0.25 -3.70
C ALA A 199 11.80 -1.47 -3.98
N LEU A 200 11.09 -1.48 -5.12
CA LEU A 200 10.28 -2.61 -5.58
C LEU A 200 11.16 -3.84 -5.87
N ASN A 201 12.26 -3.65 -6.60
CA ASN A 201 13.21 -4.70 -6.93
C ASN A 201 13.86 -5.31 -5.68
N LYS A 202 14.28 -4.47 -4.73
CA LYS A 202 14.82 -4.94 -3.42
C LYS A 202 13.80 -5.77 -2.64
N ALA A 203 12.51 -5.42 -2.72
CA ALA A 203 11.48 -6.23 -2.08
C ALA A 203 11.37 -7.61 -2.74
N GLN A 204 11.43 -7.68 -4.06
CA GLN A 204 11.43 -8.95 -4.79
C GLN A 204 12.68 -9.80 -4.49
N GLU A 205 13.86 -9.19 -4.50
CA GLU A 205 15.11 -9.85 -4.13
C GLU A 205 15.06 -10.43 -2.70
N TYR A 206 14.49 -9.68 -1.75
CA TYR A 206 14.32 -10.17 -0.38
C TYR A 206 13.49 -11.46 -0.33
N ILE A 207 12.42 -11.53 -1.11
CA ILE A 207 11.58 -12.74 -1.20
C ILE A 207 12.35 -13.89 -1.85
N ASN A 208 13.03 -13.62 -2.97
CA ASN A 208 13.80 -14.64 -3.70
C ASN A 208 14.91 -15.26 -2.83
N ASN A 209 15.59 -14.45 -2.01
CA ASN A 209 16.63 -14.90 -1.09
C ASN A 209 16.09 -15.71 0.10
N LYS A 210 14.82 -15.54 0.47
CA LYS A 210 14.16 -16.30 1.55
C LYS A 210 13.52 -17.61 1.07
N ARG A 211 13.43 -17.82 -0.24
CA ARG A 211 12.93 -19.06 -0.86
C ARG A 211 14.06 -20.09 -1.11
N LYS A 212 15.34 -19.64 -1.04
CA LYS A 212 16.54 -20.48 -1.08
C LYS A 212 16.90 -21.00 0.31
#